data_73ed771f1809ce154d2e7dab4e217806
#
_entry.id   73ed771f1809ce154d2e7dab4e217806
#
_cell.length_a   1.000
_cell.length_b   1.000
_cell.length_c   1.000
_cell.angle_alpha   90.00
_cell.angle_beta   90.00
_cell.angle_gamma   90.00
#
_symmetry.space_group_name_H-M   'P 1'
#
loop_
_entity.id
_entity.type
_entity.pdbx_description
1 polymer ?
#
loop_
_entity_poly.entity_id
_entity_poly.type
_entity_poly.pdbx_seq_one_letter_code
_entity_poly.pdbx_strand_id
1 'polypeptide(L)'
;LNELFKIGDIIYVKYLNNNKYSLKQIPKANGGIVVMDPYTGRVLAMSGGFSFKKSEFNRSSQALRQPGSAFKPFVYALALENNYTPSTLILDAPIVLNQGVDLKKWKPENYGKKFYGLSTLRTGVEKSRNLMTVRIAQEIGVDKIAKFSEQLNIYENPEELISMSLGSAETTLLKLTSAYCSFVNGGKLIQPILVDRIQDSEGFTIYNSEKRECKNCKDVSYLSKNLPRIEDDLSLI
;
A
#
# COMPACT_ATOMS: atom_id res chain seq x y z
N LEU A 1 5.32 -7.16 -40.97
CA LEU A 1 6.20 -6.03 -40.65
C LEU A 1 5.98 -4.86 -41.63
N ASN A 2 5.75 -5.11 -42.92
CA ASN A 2 5.54 -4.07 -43.94
C ASN A 2 4.28 -3.22 -43.74
N GLU A 3 3.33 -3.66 -42.89
CA GLU A 3 2.16 -2.89 -42.52
C GLU A 3 2.38 -1.97 -41.31
N LEU A 4 3.46 -2.21 -40.55
CA LEU A 4 3.76 -1.50 -39.31
C LEU A 4 4.83 -0.41 -39.48
N PHE A 5 5.68 -0.52 -40.49
CA PHE A 5 6.83 0.38 -40.70
C PHE A 5 6.96 0.76 -42.17
N LYS A 6 7.45 1.97 -42.38
CA LYS A 6 7.83 2.51 -43.71
C LYS A 6 9.35 2.54 -43.82
N ILE A 7 9.85 2.45 -45.02
CA ILE A 7 11.28 2.64 -45.29
C ILE A 7 11.67 4.06 -44.82
N GLY A 8 12.69 4.13 -43.96
CA GLY A 8 13.14 5.39 -43.33
C GLY A 8 12.73 5.54 -41.86
N ASP A 9 11.85 4.68 -41.33
CA ASP A 9 11.49 4.71 -39.92
C ASP A 9 12.68 4.25 -39.03
N ILE A 10 12.89 5.00 -37.95
CA ILE A 10 13.85 4.64 -36.89
C ILE A 10 13.16 3.76 -35.86
N ILE A 11 13.62 2.56 -35.68
CA ILE A 11 13.05 1.57 -34.76
C ILE A 11 14.07 1.10 -33.73
N TYR A 12 13.58 0.75 -32.53
CA TYR A 12 14.41 0.11 -31.51
C TYR A 12 14.45 -1.39 -31.71
N VAL A 13 15.65 -1.95 -31.77
CA VAL A 13 15.83 -3.39 -31.87
C VAL A 13 16.82 -3.89 -30.82
N LYS A 14 16.58 -5.11 -30.30
CA LYS A 14 17.52 -5.85 -29.47
C LYS A 14 18.10 -6.98 -30.32
N TYR A 15 19.43 -7.00 -30.46
CA TYR A 15 20.12 -8.14 -31.04
C TYR A 15 19.91 -9.38 -30.18
N LEU A 16 19.54 -10.46 -30.76
CA LEU A 16 19.42 -11.77 -30.14
C LEU A 16 20.69 -12.60 -30.49
N ASN A 17 20.63 -13.65 -31.17
CA ASN A 17 21.75 -14.42 -31.67
C ASN A 17 21.51 -14.74 -33.15
N ASN A 18 22.55 -15.16 -33.88
CA ASN A 18 22.46 -15.63 -35.26
C ASN A 18 21.77 -14.61 -36.21
N ASN A 19 22.20 -13.35 -36.17
CA ASN A 19 21.66 -12.24 -36.98
C ASN A 19 20.12 -12.00 -36.82
N LYS A 20 19.56 -12.44 -35.70
CA LYS A 20 18.15 -12.18 -35.35
C LYS A 20 18.02 -10.95 -34.46
N TYR A 21 17.01 -10.13 -34.74
CA TYR A 21 16.67 -8.94 -33.96
C TYR A 21 15.25 -9.02 -33.44
N SER A 22 15.03 -8.62 -32.23
CA SER A 22 13.68 -8.45 -31.66
C SER A 22 13.33 -6.99 -31.69
N LEU A 23 12.18 -6.67 -32.27
CA LEU A 23 11.61 -5.32 -32.20
C LEU A 23 11.38 -4.94 -30.74
N LYS A 24 11.77 -3.74 -30.36
CA LYS A 24 11.53 -3.17 -29.04
C LYS A 24 10.81 -1.83 -29.16
N GLN A 25 10.04 -1.55 -28.15
CA GLN A 25 9.33 -0.28 -28.01
C GLN A 25 9.55 0.25 -26.61
N ILE A 26 9.73 1.57 -26.51
CA ILE A 26 9.74 2.22 -25.20
C ILE A 26 8.31 2.15 -24.66
N PRO A 27 8.09 1.56 -23.47
CA PRO A 27 6.75 1.48 -22.91
C PRO A 27 6.19 2.87 -22.64
N LYS A 28 4.94 3.10 -23.02
CA LYS A 28 4.18 4.31 -22.66
C LYS A 28 3.75 4.25 -21.18
N ALA A 29 3.39 3.06 -20.70
CA ALA A 29 3.07 2.83 -19.30
C ALA A 29 4.34 2.82 -18.45
N ASN A 30 4.24 3.36 -17.25
CA ASN A 30 5.31 3.37 -16.26
C ASN A 30 4.74 2.91 -14.92
N GLY A 31 5.59 2.39 -14.03
CA GLY A 31 5.18 1.89 -12.73
C GLY A 31 6.32 1.94 -11.74
N GLY A 32 6.03 1.53 -10.52
CA GLY A 32 7.02 1.35 -9.46
C GLY A 32 6.86 0.01 -8.77
N ILE A 33 7.92 -0.44 -8.15
CA ILE A 33 7.94 -1.62 -7.28
C ILE A 33 8.77 -1.31 -6.04
N VAL A 34 8.34 -1.84 -4.89
CA VAL A 34 9.05 -1.81 -3.62
C VAL A 34 9.06 -3.22 -3.06
N VAL A 35 10.22 -3.67 -2.61
CA VAL A 35 10.39 -4.90 -1.84
C VAL A 35 11.04 -4.51 -0.52
N MET A 36 10.38 -4.85 0.58
CA MET A 36 10.80 -4.47 1.93
C MET A 36 10.84 -5.69 2.85
N ASP A 37 11.83 -5.73 3.73
CA ASP A 37 11.84 -6.66 4.85
C ASP A 37 10.84 -6.19 5.91
N PRO A 38 9.80 -6.98 6.23
CA PRO A 38 8.75 -6.55 7.16
C PRO A 38 9.21 -6.47 8.62
N TYR A 39 10.35 -7.07 8.97
CA TYR A 39 10.86 -7.10 10.34
C TYR A 39 11.88 -6.00 10.62
N THR A 40 12.63 -5.58 9.63
CA THR A 40 13.71 -4.59 9.79
C THR A 40 13.37 -3.24 9.16
N GLY A 41 12.44 -3.20 8.22
CA GLY A 41 12.15 -2.00 7.42
C GLY A 41 13.13 -1.75 6.26
N ARG A 42 14.13 -2.62 6.07
CA ARG A 42 15.08 -2.48 4.98
C ARG A 42 14.40 -2.58 3.63
N VAL A 43 14.60 -1.60 2.78
CA VAL A 43 14.17 -1.65 1.38
C VAL A 43 15.18 -2.48 0.61
N LEU A 44 14.79 -3.71 0.28
CA LEU A 44 15.66 -4.68 -0.40
C LEU A 44 15.78 -4.40 -1.90
N ALA A 45 14.72 -3.89 -2.50
CA ALA A 45 14.70 -3.44 -3.89
C ALA A 45 13.65 -2.36 -4.10
N MET A 46 13.96 -1.38 -4.94
CA MET A 46 13.03 -0.33 -5.34
C MET A 46 13.30 0.09 -6.78
N SER A 47 12.25 0.21 -7.58
CA SER A 47 12.30 0.83 -8.90
C SER A 47 11.12 1.76 -9.07
N GLY A 48 11.38 2.99 -9.47
CA GLY A 48 10.35 4.01 -9.68
C GLY A 48 9.97 4.26 -11.13
N GLY A 49 10.49 3.45 -12.07
CA GLY A 49 10.20 3.62 -13.49
C GLY A 49 11.04 2.75 -14.41
N PHE A 50 10.74 2.81 -15.68
CA PHE A 50 11.43 2.02 -16.71
C PHE A 50 12.89 2.41 -16.91
N SER A 51 13.21 3.71 -16.85
CA SER A 51 14.56 4.21 -17.09
C SER A 51 14.77 5.57 -16.42
N PHE A 52 15.79 5.65 -15.55
CA PHE A 52 16.20 6.88 -14.88
C PHE A 52 16.57 8.00 -15.88
N LYS A 53 17.31 7.64 -16.94
CA LYS A 53 17.70 8.60 -18.00
C LYS A 53 16.51 9.27 -18.70
N LYS A 54 15.33 8.63 -18.70
CA LYS A 54 14.12 9.17 -19.30
C LYS A 54 13.22 9.90 -18.32
N SER A 55 13.25 9.51 -17.07
CA SER A 55 12.49 10.13 -16.00
C SER A 55 13.17 9.81 -14.68
N GLU A 56 13.67 10.85 -14.03
CA GLU A 56 14.27 10.77 -12.68
C GLU A 56 13.20 10.67 -11.59
N PHE A 57 11.94 10.94 -11.94
CA PHE A 57 10.80 10.86 -11.02
C PHE A 57 10.57 9.42 -10.54
N ASN A 58 10.83 9.17 -9.25
CA ASN A 58 10.66 7.87 -8.63
C ASN A 58 9.20 7.65 -8.20
N ARG A 59 8.48 6.84 -8.96
CA ARG A 59 7.05 6.57 -8.71
C ARG A 59 6.79 5.77 -7.45
N SER A 60 7.79 5.11 -6.90
CA SER A 60 7.65 4.33 -5.67
C SER A 60 7.64 5.20 -4.42
N SER A 61 8.38 6.32 -4.42
CA SER A 61 8.55 7.19 -3.25
C SER A 61 7.98 8.60 -3.43
N GLN A 62 7.76 9.05 -4.67
CA GLN A 62 7.35 10.43 -4.96
C GLN A 62 5.93 10.53 -5.54
N ALA A 63 5.45 9.50 -6.25
CA ALA A 63 4.11 9.54 -6.84
C ALA A 63 3.05 9.34 -5.78
N LEU A 64 2.24 10.36 -5.57
CA LEU A 64 1.00 10.26 -4.81
C LEU A 64 -0.06 9.62 -5.69
N ARG A 65 -0.66 8.53 -5.22
CA ARG A 65 -1.69 7.78 -5.92
C ARG A 65 -2.72 7.26 -4.93
N GLN A 66 -3.95 7.20 -5.38
CA GLN A 66 -5.03 6.55 -4.64
C GLN A 66 -4.78 5.04 -4.57
N PRO A 67 -4.63 4.44 -3.39
CA PRO A 67 -4.41 3.00 -3.25
C PRO A 67 -5.65 2.18 -3.65
N GLY A 68 -6.82 2.81 -3.68
CA GLY A 68 -8.08 2.13 -3.96
C GLY A 68 -8.30 0.98 -2.99
N SER A 69 -8.74 -0.16 -3.51
CA SER A 69 -9.07 -1.34 -2.70
C SER A 69 -7.89 -1.91 -1.91
N ALA A 70 -6.64 -1.51 -2.17
CA ALA A 70 -5.51 -1.90 -1.34
C ALA A 70 -5.55 -1.24 0.06
N PHE A 71 -6.38 -0.23 0.28
CA PHE A 71 -6.58 0.35 1.60
C PHE A 71 -7.56 -0.44 2.47
N LYS A 72 -8.48 -1.20 1.88
CA LYS A 72 -9.56 -1.91 2.61
C LYS A 72 -9.07 -2.82 3.74
N PRO A 73 -7.98 -3.61 3.61
CA PRO A 73 -7.51 -4.46 4.71
C PRO A 73 -7.32 -3.71 6.03
N PHE A 74 -6.91 -2.42 5.99
CA PHE A 74 -6.76 -1.60 7.19
C PHE A 74 -8.12 -1.25 7.81
N VAL A 75 -9.15 -0.99 7.00
CA VAL A 75 -10.53 -0.79 7.49
C VAL A 75 -11.05 -2.07 8.16
N TYR A 76 -10.76 -3.23 7.59
CA TYR A 76 -11.16 -4.52 8.15
C TYR A 76 -10.37 -4.89 9.41
N ALA A 77 -9.09 -4.52 9.49
CA ALA A 77 -8.30 -4.67 10.72
C ALA A 77 -8.92 -3.86 11.85
N LEU A 78 -9.22 -2.59 11.60
CA LEU A 78 -9.88 -1.72 12.57
C LEU A 78 -11.29 -2.23 12.95
N ALA A 79 -12.00 -2.89 12.03
CA ALA A 79 -13.27 -3.54 12.35
C ALA A 79 -13.09 -4.66 13.38
N LEU A 80 -12.08 -5.52 13.21
CA LEU A 80 -11.78 -6.60 14.16
C LEU A 80 -11.49 -6.06 15.55
N GLU A 81 -10.82 -4.91 15.67
CA GLU A 81 -10.57 -4.22 16.94
C GLU A 81 -11.82 -3.60 17.56
N ASN A 82 -12.82 -3.29 16.74
CA ASN A 82 -14.13 -2.77 17.17
C ASN A 82 -15.17 -3.88 17.30
N ASN A 83 -14.80 -5.04 17.85
CA ASN A 83 -15.66 -6.17 18.18
C ASN A 83 -16.30 -6.90 16.99
N TYR A 84 -15.84 -6.67 15.76
CA TYR A 84 -16.22 -7.52 14.65
C TYR A 84 -15.43 -8.84 14.70
N THR A 85 -16.01 -9.87 14.12
CA THR A 85 -15.36 -11.17 13.94
C THR A 85 -15.34 -11.52 12.46
N PRO A 86 -14.50 -12.44 11.99
CA PRO A 86 -14.53 -12.91 10.61
C PRO A 86 -15.90 -13.43 10.15
N SER A 87 -16.76 -13.86 11.08
CA SER A 87 -18.11 -14.36 10.83
C SER A 87 -19.20 -13.30 10.97
N THR A 88 -18.88 -12.08 11.41
CA THR A 88 -19.86 -10.99 11.52
C THR A 88 -20.51 -10.75 10.16
N LEU A 89 -21.84 -10.68 10.15
CA LEU A 89 -22.63 -10.49 8.94
C LEU A 89 -22.78 -8.99 8.63
N ILE A 90 -22.39 -8.59 7.44
CA ILE A 90 -22.53 -7.24 6.91
C ILE A 90 -23.39 -7.28 5.66
N LEU A 91 -24.28 -6.32 5.52
CA LEU A 91 -25.21 -6.25 4.40
C LEU A 91 -24.53 -5.67 3.14
N ASP A 92 -24.40 -6.47 2.09
CA ASP A 92 -23.98 -6.03 0.77
C ASP A 92 -25.22 -5.66 -0.09
N ALA A 93 -25.71 -4.43 0.09
CA ALA A 93 -26.90 -3.90 -0.58
C ALA A 93 -26.70 -2.41 -0.90
N PRO A 94 -27.50 -1.83 -1.80
CA PRO A 94 -27.43 -0.41 -2.15
C PRO A 94 -27.44 0.50 -0.93
N ILE A 95 -26.66 1.57 -1.00
CA ILE A 95 -26.60 2.61 0.02
C ILE A 95 -26.51 3.97 -0.65
N VAL A 96 -27.14 4.97 -0.06
CA VAL A 96 -27.09 6.36 -0.50
C VAL A 96 -26.66 7.22 0.68
N LEU A 97 -25.57 7.95 0.51
CA LEU A 97 -24.97 8.76 1.56
C LEU A 97 -25.05 10.24 1.23
N ASN A 98 -25.36 11.04 2.24
CA ASN A 98 -25.27 12.48 2.17
C ASN A 98 -23.83 12.88 2.52
N GLN A 99 -23.17 13.65 1.67
CA GLN A 99 -21.79 14.13 1.88
C GLN A 99 -21.74 15.58 2.39
N GLY A 100 -22.88 16.22 2.62
CA GLY A 100 -23.03 17.62 3.04
C GLY A 100 -24.18 18.30 2.35
N VAL A 101 -24.48 19.55 2.77
CA VAL A 101 -25.70 20.30 2.34
C VAL A 101 -25.66 20.61 0.84
N ASP A 102 -24.48 20.88 0.28
CA ASP A 102 -24.30 21.30 -1.12
C ASP A 102 -23.68 20.21 -2.03
N LEU A 103 -23.42 19.02 -1.50
CA LEU A 103 -22.82 17.94 -2.26
C LEU A 103 -23.86 16.94 -2.76
N LYS A 104 -23.64 16.42 -3.97
CA LYS A 104 -24.50 15.37 -4.52
C LYS A 104 -24.45 14.13 -3.63
N LYS A 105 -25.60 13.47 -3.46
CA LYS A 105 -25.68 12.18 -2.75
C LYS A 105 -24.72 11.18 -3.40
N TRP A 106 -23.87 10.56 -2.59
CA TRP A 106 -22.94 9.54 -3.05
C TRP A 106 -23.60 8.15 -3.02
N LYS A 107 -23.46 7.44 -4.13
CA LYS A 107 -24.03 6.10 -4.31
C LYS A 107 -22.89 5.15 -4.71
N PRO A 108 -22.11 4.62 -3.73
CA PRO A 108 -21.09 3.64 -4.06
C PRO A 108 -21.71 2.36 -4.63
N GLU A 109 -20.96 1.68 -5.49
CA GLU A 109 -21.32 0.41 -6.08
C GLU A 109 -20.18 -0.59 -5.96
N ASN A 110 -20.50 -1.88 -5.94
CA ASN A 110 -19.50 -2.92 -6.14
C ASN A 110 -18.99 -2.90 -7.58
N TYR A 111 -17.74 -3.33 -7.78
CA TYR A 111 -17.11 -3.35 -9.11
C TYR A 111 -17.98 -4.05 -10.17
N GLY A 112 -18.60 -5.17 -9.80
CA GLY A 112 -19.48 -5.94 -10.70
C GLY A 112 -20.93 -5.44 -10.76
N LYS A 113 -21.26 -4.29 -10.13
CA LYS A 113 -22.63 -3.71 -10.04
C LYS A 113 -23.69 -4.69 -9.52
N LYS A 114 -23.28 -5.69 -8.75
CA LYS A 114 -24.14 -6.71 -8.13
C LYS A 114 -24.15 -6.56 -6.62
N PHE A 115 -25.24 -6.99 -6.00
CA PHE A 115 -25.44 -7.02 -4.57
C PHE A 115 -25.60 -8.47 -4.11
N TYR A 116 -25.10 -8.80 -2.93
CA TYR A 116 -24.99 -10.19 -2.49
C TYR A 116 -25.71 -10.47 -1.17
N GLY A 117 -26.36 -9.43 -0.60
CA GLY A 117 -27.08 -9.55 0.65
C GLY A 117 -26.16 -9.70 1.87
N LEU A 118 -26.66 -10.33 2.94
CA LEU A 118 -25.88 -10.60 4.12
C LEU A 118 -24.71 -11.52 3.78
N SER A 119 -23.50 -11.04 4.08
CA SER A 119 -22.25 -11.75 3.80
C SER A 119 -21.29 -11.56 4.98
N THR A 120 -20.43 -12.55 5.22
CA THR A 120 -19.48 -12.48 6.35
C THR A 120 -18.40 -11.42 6.10
N LEU A 121 -17.86 -10.88 7.17
CA LEU A 121 -16.72 -9.95 7.13
C LEU A 121 -15.57 -10.55 6.29
N ARG A 122 -15.26 -11.83 6.48
CA ARG A 122 -14.26 -12.56 5.68
C ARG A 122 -14.55 -12.48 4.18
N THR A 123 -15.78 -12.77 3.76
CA THR A 123 -16.20 -12.66 2.34
C THR A 123 -16.05 -11.23 1.82
N GLY A 124 -16.34 -10.23 2.67
CA GLY A 124 -16.19 -8.81 2.33
C GLY A 124 -14.76 -8.45 1.92
N VAL A 125 -13.77 -8.86 2.71
CA VAL A 125 -12.36 -8.59 2.41
C VAL A 125 -11.86 -9.46 1.25
N GLU A 126 -12.18 -10.75 1.21
CA GLU A 126 -11.75 -11.66 0.13
C GLU A 126 -12.26 -11.23 -1.26
N LYS A 127 -13.49 -10.79 -1.32
CA LYS A 127 -14.14 -10.33 -2.56
C LYS A 127 -14.03 -8.83 -2.80
N SER A 128 -13.35 -8.13 -1.90
CA SER A 128 -13.15 -6.67 -1.99
C SER A 128 -14.46 -5.89 -2.18
N ARG A 129 -15.49 -6.19 -1.37
CA ARG A 129 -16.83 -5.61 -1.48
C ARG A 129 -16.83 -4.15 -1.04
N ASN A 130 -17.19 -3.23 -1.95
CA ASN A 130 -17.21 -1.79 -1.66
C ASN A 130 -18.30 -1.44 -0.64
N LEU A 131 -19.51 -1.95 -0.83
CA LEU A 131 -20.67 -1.58 -0.01
C LEU A 131 -20.52 -2.06 1.44
N MET A 132 -19.96 -3.26 1.63
CA MET A 132 -19.64 -3.77 2.96
C MET A 132 -18.60 -2.90 3.65
N THR A 133 -17.52 -2.53 2.95
CA THR A 133 -16.47 -1.65 3.48
C THR A 133 -17.04 -0.28 3.90
N VAL A 134 -17.90 0.31 3.08
CA VAL A 134 -18.54 1.60 3.39
C VAL A 134 -19.45 1.50 4.63
N ARG A 135 -20.20 0.41 4.79
CA ARG A 135 -21.06 0.21 5.98
C ARG A 135 -20.21 0.05 7.24
N ILE A 136 -19.15 -0.74 7.17
CA ILE A 136 -18.17 -0.88 8.27
C ILE A 136 -17.62 0.49 8.64
N ALA A 137 -17.19 1.29 7.66
CA ALA A 137 -16.63 2.61 7.90
C ALA A 137 -17.61 3.59 8.52
N GLN A 138 -18.90 3.51 8.15
CA GLN A 138 -19.95 4.30 8.79
C GLN A 138 -20.18 3.92 10.24
N GLU A 139 -20.15 2.63 10.55
CA GLU A 139 -20.44 2.11 11.87
C GLU A 139 -19.28 2.34 12.85
N ILE A 140 -18.05 2.16 12.39
CA ILE A 140 -16.84 2.38 13.19
C ILE A 140 -16.60 3.89 13.43
N GLY A 141 -16.85 4.71 12.41
CA GLY A 141 -16.51 6.12 12.36
C GLY A 141 -15.34 6.42 11.42
N VAL A 142 -15.49 7.44 10.58
CA VAL A 142 -14.47 7.83 9.60
C VAL A 142 -13.27 8.49 10.28
N ASP A 143 -13.50 9.20 11.38
CA ASP A 143 -12.50 9.79 12.25
C ASP A 143 -11.50 8.76 12.76
N LYS A 144 -11.99 7.60 13.22
CA LYS A 144 -11.11 6.50 13.66
C LYS A 144 -10.30 5.92 12.53
N ILE A 145 -10.90 5.76 11.33
CA ILE A 145 -10.18 5.27 10.14
C ILE A 145 -9.11 6.27 9.71
N ALA A 146 -9.42 7.57 9.74
CA ALA A 146 -8.47 8.63 9.44
C ALA A 146 -7.27 8.58 10.40
N LYS A 147 -7.55 8.58 11.71
CA LYS A 147 -6.51 8.49 12.75
C LYS A 147 -5.66 7.23 12.60
N PHE A 148 -6.29 6.07 12.37
CA PHE A 148 -5.56 4.81 12.19
C PHE A 148 -4.65 4.84 10.95
N SER A 149 -5.13 5.41 9.84
CA SER A 149 -4.31 5.55 8.63
C SER A 149 -3.12 6.48 8.81
N GLU A 150 -3.27 7.53 9.61
CA GLU A 150 -2.20 8.46 9.98
C GLU A 150 -1.18 7.80 10.89
N GLN A 151 -1.62 7.04 11.90
CA GLN A 151 -0.75 6.28 12.79
C GLN A 151 0.09 5.25 12.02
N LEU A 152 -0.48 4.62 11.00
CA LEU A 152 0.24 3.72 10.09
C LEU A 152 1.11 4.46 9.06
N ASN A 153 1.15 5.79 9.11
CA ASN A 153 1.87 6.64 8.18
C ASN A 153 1.47 6.40 6.69
N ILE A 154 0.22 5.99 6.47
CA ILE A 154 -0.33 5.81 5.11
C ILE A 154 -0.68 7.18 4.54
N TYR A 155 -1.46 7.97 5.27
CA TYR A 155 -1.89 9.31 4.89
C TYR A 155 -1.36 10.36 5.85
N GLU A 156 -1.16 11.57 5.36
CA GLU A 156 -0.83 12.75 6.16
C GLU A 156 -2.07 13.65 6.21
N ASN A 157 -2.57 13.95 7.42
CA ASN A 157 -3.77 14.77 7.64
C ASN A 157 -4.94 14.39 6.71
N PRO A 158 -5.39 13.14 6.71
CA PRO A 158 -6.44 12.68 5.81
C PRO A 158 -7.77 13.39 6.09
N GLU A 159 -8.48 13.75 5.02
CA GLU A 159 -9.84 14.25 5.15
C GLU A 159 -10.75 13.12 5.66
N GLU A 160 -11.62 13.47 6.63
CA GLU A 160 -12.59 12.52 7.22
C GLU A 160 -13.78 12.25 6.28
N LEU A 161 -13.50 11.80 5.07
CA LEU A 161 -14.51 11.45 4.08
C LEU A 161 -14.74 9.95 4.04
N ILE A 162 -16.01 9.55 3.98
CA ILE A 162 -16.38 8.12 3.92
C ILE A 162 -15.76 7.39 2.72
N SER A 163 -15.51 8.10 1.61
CA SER A 163 -14.84 7.56 0.43
C SER A 163 -13.39 7.13 0.70
N MET A 164 -12.74 7.70 1.73
CA MET A 164 -11.39 7.29 2.15
C MET A 164 -11.34 5.80 2.49
N SER A 165 -12.42 5.24 3.03
CA SER A 165 -12.51 3.79 3.32
C SER A 165 -12.30 2.92 2.08
N LEU A 166 -12.53 3.45 0.89
CA LEU A 166 -12.28 2.80 -0.40
C LEU A 166 -10.93 3.21 -1.02
N GLY A 167 -10.07 3.90 -0.28
CA GLY A 167 -8.75 4.32 -0.71
C GLY A 167 -8.76 5.48 -1.69
N SER A 168 -9.63 6.48 -1.52
CA SER A 168 -9.69 7.68 -2.37
C SER A 168 -8.64 8.74 -2.01
N ALA A 169 -8.07 8.70 -0.82
CA ALA A 169 -6.95 9.56 -0.44
C ALA A 169 -5.64 9.08 -1.11
N GLU A 170 -4.69 9.99 -1.27
CA GLU A 170 -3.45 9.71 -1.99
C GLU A 170 -2.30 9.38 -1.03
N THR A 171 -1.48 8.41 -1.42
CA THR A 171 -0.27 8.01 -0.70
C THR A 171 0.81 7.53 -1.68
N THR A 172 2.02 7.28 -1.18
CA THR A 172 3.08 6.66 -1.97
C THR A 172 3.07 5.14 -1.83
N LEU A 173 3.59 4.45 -2.86
CA LEU A 173 3.75 3.00 -2.80
C LEU A 173 4.63 2.57 -1.60
N LEU A 174 5.68 3.34 -1.30
CA LEU A 174 6.58 3.07 -0.19
C LEU A 174 5.87 3.12 1.17
N LYS A 175 5.07 4.16 1.43
CA LYS A 175 4.28 4.29 2.67
C LYS A 175 3.27 3.15 2.81
N LEU A 176 2.53 2.85 1.75
CA LEU A 176 1.57 1.75 1.77
C LEU A 176 2.25 0.40 2.01
N THR A 177 3.40 0.14 1.38
CA THR A 177 4.18 -1.09 1.59
C THR A 177 4.65 -1.21 3.04
N SER A 178 5.13 -0.10 3.64
CA SER A 178 5.53 -0.06 5.04
C SER A 178 4.37 -0.39 5.98
N ALA A 179 3.19 0.19 5.72
CA ALA A 179 1.99 -0.12 6.51
C ALA A 179 1.58 -1.60 6.40
N TYR A 180 1.68 -2.19 5.21
CA TYR A 180 1.40 -3.63 5.02
C TYR A 180 2.35 -4.54 5.78
N CYS A 181 3.56 -4.09 6.10
CA CYS A 181 4.49 -4.87 6.92
C CYS A 181 3.93 -5.17 8.30
N SER A 182 3.05 -4.31 8.85
CA SER A 182 2.43 -4.52 10.16
C SER A 182 1.58 -5.80 10.21
N PHE A 183 0.94 -6.21 9.11
CA PHE A 183 0.19 -7.46 9.04
C PHE A 183 1.08 -8.72 9.13
N VAL A 184 2.37 -8.58 8.82
CA VAL A 184 3.31 -9.71 8.76
C VAL A 184 4.17 -9.80 10.02
N ASN A 185 4.49 -8.65 10.64
CA ASN A 185 5.45 -8.57 11.74
C ASN A 185 4.81 -8.58 13.14
N GLY A 186 3.51 -8.87 13.24
CA GLY A 186 2.77 -8.90 14.51
C GLY A 186 2.30 -7.52 14.99
N GLY A 187 1.89 -6.64 14.07
CA GLY A 187 1.29 -5.35 14.38
C GLY A 187 2.29 -4.23 14.68
N LYS A 188 3.53 -4.34 14.23
CA LYS A 188 4.58 -3.37 14.55
C LYS A 188 4.76 -2.36 13.43
N LEU A 189 4.79 -1.07 13.79
CA LEU A 189 5.12 0.00 12.84
C LEU A 189 6.62 -0.01 12.55
N ILE A 190 6.97 -0.06 11.26
CA ILE A 190 8.35 0.05 10.81
C ILE A 190 8.52 1.23 9.86
N GLN A 191 9.72 1.83 9.91
CA GLN A 191 10.10 2.89 8.98
C GLN A 191 10.94 2.31 7.84
N PRO A 192 10.71 2.74 6.59
CA PRO A 192 11.53 2.32 5.47
C PRO A 192 12.99 2.75 5.64
N ILE A 193 13.92 1.81 5.55
CA ILE A 193 15.37 2.05 5.64
C ILE A 193 15.98 1.88 4.25
N LEU A 194 16.44 2.96 3.66
CA LEU A 194 17.13 3.00 2.36
C LEU A 194 18.64 2.98 2.53
N VAL A 195 19.15 3.59 3.62
CA VAL A 195 20.58 3.62 3.96
C VAL A 195 20.77 2.86 5.25
N ASP A 196 21.37 1.70 5.16
CA ASP A 196 21.59 0.84 6.32
C ASP A 196 22.77 1.32 7.16
N ARG A 197 23.90 1.64 6.50
CA ARG A 197 25.13 2.06 7.15
C ARG A 197 25.93 3.02 6.27
N ILE A 198 26.59 3.96 6.89
CA ILE A 198 27.59 4.86 6.27
C ILE A 198 28.91 4.63 6.98
N GLN A 199 29.98 4.45 6.20
CA GLN A 199 31.36 4.32 6.70
C GLN A 199 32.25 5.39 6.06
N ASP A 200 33.28 5.82 6.79
CA ASP A 200 34.32 6.67 6.24
C ASP A 200 35.32 5.89 5.35
N SER A 201 36.32 6.58 4.82
CA SER A 201 37.35 5.98 3.99
C SER A 201 38.26 4.98 4.73
N GLU A 202 38.27 5.01 6.05
CA GLU A 202 39.06 4.13 6.92
C GLU A 202 38.24 2.92 7.39
N GLY A 203 36.93 2.89 7.08
CA GLY A 203 36.01 1.80 7.42
C GLY A 203 35.30 1.98 8.77
N PHE A 204 35.48 3.10 9.45
CA PHE A 204 34.74 3.40 10.66
C PHE A 204 33.28 3.73 10.34
N THR A 205 32.36 3.15 11.11
CA THR A 205 30.92 3.40 10.92
C THR A 205 30.53 4.75 11.49
N ILE A 206 30.14 5.69 10.61
CA ILE A 206 29.64 7.03 10.95
C ILE A 206 28.15 6.98 11.28
N TYR A 207 27.40 6.16 10.55
CA TYR A 207 25.95 5.99 10.69
C TYR A 207 25.56 4.54 10.60
N ASN A 208 24.66 4.12 11.48
CA ASN A 208 24.00 2.81 11.44
C ASN A 208 22.51 3.01 11.70
N SER A 209 21.66 2.55 10.80
CA SER A 209 20.20 2.58 10.96
C SER A 209 19.72 1.62 12.04
N GLU A 210 20.43 0.52 12.24
CA GLU A 210 20.13 -0.49 13.26
C GLU A 210 20.61 -0.03 14.62
N LYS A 211 19.68 0.43 15.45
CA LYS A 211 19.94 0.88 16.83
C LYS A 211 19.58 -0.19 17.89
N ARG A 212 19.07 -1.35 17.44
CA ARG A 212 18.68 -2.41 18.34
C ARG A 212 19.91 -3.17 18.81
N GLU A 213 20.09 -3.26 20.12
CA GLU A 213 21.10 -4.13 20.72
C GLU A 213 20.59 -5.58 20.69
N CYS A 214 21.33 -6.43 20.03
CA CYS A 214 20.99 -7.85 19.96
C CYS A 214 21.93 -8.66 20.85
N LYS A 215 21.41 -9.13 21.96
CA LYS A 215 22.16 -10.02 22.87
C LYS A 215 22.20 -11.49 22.40
N ASN A 216 21.26 -11.91 21.52
CA ASN A 216 21.14 -13.29 21.01
C ASN A 216 20.47 -13.32 19.62
N CYS A 217 21.14 -12.80 18.59
CA CYS A 217 20.57 -12.68 17.24
C CYS A 217 20.53 -13.96 16.40
N LYS A 218 20.30 -15.10 17.00
CA LYS A 218 20.17 -16.37 16.23
C LYS A 218 18.75 -16.63 15.71
N ASP A 219 17.75 -15.86 16.18
CA ASP A 219 16.35 -16.09 15.84
C ASP A 219 15.69 -14.81 15.30
N VAL A 220 15.12 -14.90 14.09
CA VAL A 220 14.36 -13.79 13.46
C VAL A 220 13.17 -13.36 14.32
N SER A 221 12.57 -14.29 15.05
CA SER A 221 11.47 -14.02 15.98
C SER A 221 11.87 -13.07 17.12
N TYR A 222 13.15 -13.08 17.52
CA TYR A 222 13.69 -12.17 18.53
C TYR A 222 13.76 -10.72 18.03
N LEU A 223 14.17 -10.52 16.78
CA LEU A 223 14.19 -9.19 16.15
C LEU A 223 12.78 -8.59 16.09
N SER A 224 11.78 -9.40 15.77
CA SER A 224 10.40 -8.94 15.70
C SER A 224 9.84 -8.49 17.06
N LYS A 225 10.28 -9.09 18.18
CA LYS A 225 9.84 -8.72 19.52
C LYS A 225 10.35 -7.36 20.00
N ASN A 226 11.43 -6.86 19.40
CA ASN A 226 12.06 -5.59 19.80
C ASN A 226 11.70 -4.41 18.89
N LEU A 227 10.85 -4.63 17.88
CA LEU A 227 10.29 -3.53 17.10
C LEU A 227 9.23 -2.79 17.95
N PRO A 228 9.16 -1.45 17.85
CA PRO A 228 8.08 -0.70 18.49
C PRO A 228 6.74 -1.21 17.96
N ARG A 229 5.82 -1.45 18.86
CA ARG A 229 4.44 -1.82 18.49
C ARG A 229 3.67 -0.56 18.13
N ILE A 230 2.69 -0.70 17.26
CA ILE A 230 1.72 0.36 16.96
C ILE A 230 0.92 0.72 18.24
N GLU A 231 0.86 -0.23 19.18
CA GLU A 231 0.10 -0.17 20.42
C GLU A 231 0.55 0.86 21.45
N ASP A 232 1.79 1.37 21.37
CA ASP A 232 2.26 2.33 22.37
C ASP A 232 1.41 3.63 22.38
N ASP A 233 0.52 3.81 21.36
CA ASP A 233 -0.49 4.88 21.30
C ASP A 233 -1.90 4.38 20.91
N LEU A 234 -2.07 3.10 20.64
CA LEU A 234 -3.36 2.47 20.35
C LEU A 234 -3.68 1.52 21.50
N SER A 235 -4.42 1.97 22.50
CA SER A 235 -5.07 1.10 23.50
C SER A 235 -6.13 0.18 22.87
N LEU A 236 -5.89 -0.34 21.65
CA LEU A 236 -6.89 -0.99 20.80
C LEU A 236 -6.31 -2.10 19.93
N ILE A 237 -5.25 -2.81 20.37
CA ILE A 237 -4.91 -4.11 19.76
C ILE A 237 -4.55 -5.13 20.81
#